data_6ab9d922306341f63cef5a4bdf6b263d
#
_entry.id   6ab9d922306341f63cef5a4bdf6b263d
#
_cell.length_a   1.000
_cell.length_b   1.000
_cell.length_c   1.000
_cell.angle_alpha   90.00
_cell.angle_beta   90.00
_cell.angle_gamma   90.00
#
_symmetry.space_group_name_H-M   'P 1'
#
loop_
_entity.id
_entity.type
_entity.pdbx_description
1 polymer ?
#
loop_
_entity_poly.entity_id
_entity_poly.type
_entity_poly.pdbx_seq_one_letter_code
_entity_poly.pdbx_strand_id
1 'polypeptide(L)'
;MRTALFLLILSLTATAAEKSTRTCRILFIAAPESALKTLFLFDGQTAQEVELARMNFSPVYKVSSQAVSLAMLPTAPPPATAAASVVPAGAPTVGIASSIRDFYLIVTSDAANLVAPVKMQVVDANAANFKPGQMLWFNLTQNKVGGTVGTRKLLINPNSRVILEEPANRLEEYHVNIQFVAPGTERPEPLCETNWSHDPRSRSVLFVFQSPGSVVPRIQGFPDYRDADPATKN
;
A
#
# COMPACT_ATOMS: atom_id res chain seq x y z
N MET A 1 -72.33 21.02 -7.03
CA MET A 1 -71.18 20.58 -6.14
C MET A 1 -70.19 19.78 -6.99
N ARG A 2 -69.03 20.35 -7.31
CA ARG A 2 -67.98 19.70 -8.10
C ARG A 2 -66.85 19.33 -7.13
N THR A 3 -66.69 18.03 -6.87
CA THR A 3 -65.65 17.49 -6.02
C THR A 3 -64.36 17.32 -6.85
N ALA A 4 -63.34 18.11 -6.57
CA ALA A 4 -62.01 17.97 -7.19
C ALA A 4 -61.20 16.93 -6.40
N LEU A 5 -60.82 15.84 -7.07
CA LEU A 5 -59.97 14.81 -6.54
C LEU A 5 -58.49 15.19 -6.77
N PHE A 6 -57.77 15.56 -5.73
CA PHE A 6 -56.32 15.84 -5.79
C PHE A 6 -55.56 14.53 -5.72
N LEU A 7 -54.95 14.13 -6.84
CA LEU A 7 -54.00 12.99 -6.86
C LEU A 7 -52.65 13.48 -6.40
N LEU A 8 -52.25 13.05 -5.22
CA LEU A 8 -50.93 13.31 -4.65
C LEU A 8 -49.91 12.29 -5.24
N ILE A 9 -49.09 12.70 -6.20
CA ILE A 9 -48.03 11.88 -6.77
C ILE A 9 -46.84 11.95 -5.83
N LEU A 10 -46.62 10.88 -5.03
CA LEU A 10 -45.44 10.69 -4.24
C LEU A 10 -44.28 10.26 -5.14
N SER A 11 -43.41 11.20 -5.53
CA SER A 11 -42.16 10.88 -6.23
C SER A 11 -41.16 10.27 -5.25
N LEU A 12 -41.01 8.92 -5.29
CA LEU A 12 -39.90 8.26 -4.65
C LEU A 12 -38.61 8.63 -5.41
N THR A 13 -37.86 9.55 -4.86
CA THR A 13 -36.44 9.76 -5.26
C THR A 13 -35.63 8.57 -4.71
N ALA A 14 -35.37 7.60 -5.57
CA ALA A 14 -34.36 6.55 -5.28
C ALA A 14 -32.98 7.23 -5.23
N THR A 15 -32.51 7.57 -4.04
CA THR A 15 -31.11 7.89 -3.80
C THR A 15 -30.31 6.64 -4.12
N ALA A 16 -29.66 6.63 -5.28
CA ALA A 16 -28.65 5.62 -5.57
C ALA A 16 -27.57 5.71 -4.47
N ALA A 17 -27.54 4.73 -3.59
CA ALA A 17 -26.49 4.63 -2.58
C ALA A 17 -25.16 4.60 -3.33
N GLU A 18 -24.37 5.64 -3.19
CA GLU A 18 -23.01 5.71 -3.73
C GLU A 18 -22.26 4.47 -3.19
N LYS A 19 -21.92 3.54 -4.10
CA LYS A 19 -21.16 2.35 -3.73
C LYS A 19 -19.85 2.84 -3.10
N SER A 20 -19.76 2.76 -1.78
CA SER A 20 -18.53 3.14 -1.08
C SER A 20 -17.38 2.32 -1.67
N THR A 21 -16.35 3.00 -2.14
CA THR A 21 -15.16 2.37 -2.73
C THR A 21 -14.01 2.47 -1.74
N ARG A 22 -13.09 1.53 -1.81
CA ARG A 22 -11.78 1.59 -1.17
C ARG A 22 -10.76 2.11 -2.16
N THR A 23 -9.71 2.72 -1.68
CA THR A 23 -8.58 3.17 -2.50
C THR A 23 -7.35 2.31 -2.26
N CYS A 24 -6.63 2.02 -3.34
CA CYS A 24 -5.43 1.21 -3.34
C CYS A 24 -4.34 1.88 -4.17
N ARG A 25 -3.11 1.87 -3.67
CA ARG A 25 -1.90 2.16 -4.44
C ARG A 25 -0.97 0.97 -4.40
N ILE A 26 -0.33 0.67 -5.51
CA ILE A 26 0.52 -0.51 -5.68
C ILE A 26 1.98 -0.08 -5.70
N LEU A 27 2.84 -0.88 -5.07
CA LEU A 27 4.28 -0.73 -5.13
C LEU A 27 4.93 -2.11 -5.22
N PHE A 28 5.75 -2.32 -6.25
CA PHE A 28 6.50 -3.57 -6.45
C PHE A 28 7.94 -3.41 -5.96
N ILE A 29 8.21 -3.94 -4.78
CA ILE A 29 9.52 -3.82 -4.11
C ILE A 29 10.48 -4.89 -4.63
N ALA A 30 11.75 -4.48 -4.84
CA ALA A 30 12.83 -5.35 -5.28
C ALA A 30 12.46 -6.19 -6.53
N ALA A 31 11.67 -5.60 -7.43
CA ALA A 31 11.25 -6.25 -8.64
C ALA A 31 12.47 -6.61 -9.51
N PRO A 32 12.60 -7.86 -9.99
CA PRO A 32 13.63 -8.20 -10.97
C PRO A 32 13.36 -7.45 -12.29
N GLU A 33 14.40 -7.23 -13.06
CA GLU A 33 14.31 -6.49 -14.33
C GLU A 33 13.29 -7.14 -15.30
N SER A 34 13.24 -8.46 -15.31
CA SER A 34 12.33 -9.28 -16.13
C SER A 34 10.89 -9.35 -15.59
N ALA A 35 10.58 -8.74 -14.44
CA ALA A 35 9.23 -8.83 -13.86
C ALA A 35 8.19 -8.14 -14.76
N LEU A 36 6.97 -8.66 -14.71
CA LEU A 36 5.81 -8.08 -15.40
C LEU A 36 5.60 -6.63 -14.99
N LYS A 37 5.18 -5.80 -15.95
CA LYS A 37 4.88 -4.38 -15.69
C LYS A 37 3.43 -4.16 -15.30
N THR A 38 2.54 -5.01 -15.78
CA THR A 38 1.10 -4.94 -15.51
C THR A 38 0.56 -6.33 -15.18
N LEU A 39 -0.49 -6.36 -14.37
CA LEU A 39 -1.32 -7.52 -14.08
C LEU A 39 -2.77 -7.06 -13.93
N PHE A 40 -3.70 -7.98 -13.81
CA PHE A 40 -5.09 -7.69 -13.48
C PHE A 40 -5.33 -7.86 -11.98
N LEU A 41 -5.78 -6.79 -11.33
CA LEU A 41 -6.25 -6.84 -9.95
C LEU A 41 -7.73 -7.18 -9.97
N PHE A 42 -8.08 -8.30 -9.37
CA PHE A 42 -9.45 -8.78 -9.25
C PHE A 42 -9.93 -8.66 -7.80
N ASP A 43 -11.08 -8.04 -7.59
CA ASP A 43 -11.63 -7.76 -6.26
C ASP A 43 -12.82 -8.66 -5.88
N GLY A 44 -13.02 -9.74 -6.63
CA GLY A 44 -14.16 -10.66 -6.49
C GLY A 44 -15.37 -10.28 -7.33
N GLN A 45 -15.42 -9.07 -7.89
CA GLN A 45 -16.51 -8.58 -8.75
C GLN A 45 -15.97 -8.08 -10.09
N THR A 46 -14.95 -7.26 -10.05
CA THR A 46 -14.36 -6.61 -11.23
C THR A 46 -12.87 -6.87 -11.30
N ALA A 47 -12.36 -6.97 -12.51
CA ALA A 47 -10.93 -6.99 -12.79
C ALA A 47 -10.53 -5.71 -13.51
N GLN A 48 -9.44 -5.12 -13.06
CA GLN A 48 -8.85 -3.94 -13.71
C GLN A 48 -7.36 -4.18 -13.94
N GLU A 49 -6.86 -3.75 -15.08
CA GLU A 49 -5.43 -3.76 -15.34
C GLU A 49 -4.76 -2.74 -14.43
N VAL A 50 -3.70 -3.15 -13.77
CA VAL A 50 -2.95 -2.31 -12.83
C VAL A 50 -1.46 -2.33 -13.17
N GLU A 51 -0.82 -1.18 -13.01
CA GLU A 51 0.63 -1.05 -13.13
C GLU A 51 1.32 -1.56 -11.87
N LEU A 52 2.33 -2.39 -12.04
CA LEU A 52 3.23 -2.82 -10.97
C LEU A 52 4.37 -1.80 -10.84
N ALA A 53 4.05 -0.65 -10.27
CA ALA A 53 4.96 0.47 -10.10
C ALA A 53 6.16 0.12 -9.21
N ARG A 54 7.38 0.53 -9.59
CA ARG A 54 8.66 0.14 -8.94
C ARG A 54 9.42 1.29 -8.32
N MET A 55 9.29 2.47 -8.91
CA MET A 55 10.06 3.66 -8.51
C MET A 55 9.23 4.63 -7.68
N ASN A 56 7.92 4.57 -7.82
CA ASN A 56 6.93 5.37 -7.11
C ASN A 56 5.70 4.52 -6.83
N PHE A 57 4.80 5.01 -6.00
CA PHE A 57 3.48 4.42 -5.91
C PHE A 57 2.72 4.56 -7.24
N SER A 58 1.95 3.55 -7.60
CA SER A 58 1.03 3.60 -8.73
C SER A 58 0.01 4.74 -8.59
N PRO A 59 -0.73 5.09 -9.65
CA PRO A 59 -1.99 5.82 -9.51
C PRO A 59 -2.92 5.16 -8.49
N VAL A 60 -3.93 5.90 -8.03
CA VAL A 60 -4.94 5.37 -7.12
C VAL A 60 -5.92 4.49 -7.90
N TYR A 61 -6.05 3.24 -7.49
CA TYR A 61 -7.06 2.32 -7.99
C TYR A 61 -8.25 2.26 -7.03
N LYS A 62 -9.45 2.12 -7.59
CA LYS A 62 -10.67 1.90 -6.81
C LYS A 62 -10.95 0.41 -6.70
N VAL A 63 -11.31 -0.04 -5.51
CA VAL A 63 -11.63 -1.43 -5.18
C VAL A 63 -13.00 -1.45 -4.50
N SER A 64 -13.79 -2.48 -4.75
CA SER A 64 -15.09 -2.64 -4.10
C SER A 64 -14.97 -2.59 -2.58
N SER A 65 -15.85 -1.85 -1.91
CA SER A 65 -15.91 -1.83 -0.45
C SER A 65 -16.31 -3.18 0.14
N GLN A 66 -16.92 -4.05 -0.65
CA GLN A 66 -17.34 -5.39 -0.26
C GLN A 66 -16.25 -6.45 -0.51
N ALA A 67 -15.13 -6.10 -1.18
CA ALA A 67 -14.05 -7.03 -1.40
C ALA A 67 -13.48 -7.53 -0.07
N VAL A 68 -13.48 -8.84 0.13
CA VAL A 68 -12.85 -9.50 1.29
C VAL A 68 -11.45 -10.00 0.97
N SER A 69 -11.14 -10.12 -0.32
CA SER A 69 -9.82 -10.51 -0.84
C SER A 69 -9.57 -9.90 -2.20
N LEU A 70 -8.28 -9.80 -2.54
CA LEU A 70 -7.80 -9.43 -3.87
C LEU A 70 -7.02 -10.58 -4.46
N ALA A 71 -7.08 -10.73 -5.78
CA ALA A 71 -6.23 -11.64 -6.52
C ALA A 71 -5.47 -10.89 -7.63
N MET A 72 -4.24 -11.31 -7.92
CA MET A 72 -3.48 -10.86 -9.10
C MET A 72 -3.52 -11.94 -10.16
N LEU A 73 -3.89 -11.54 -11.38
CA LEU A 73 -4.08 -12.45 -12.51
C LEU A 73 -3.27 -11.96 -13.72
N PRO A 74 -2.72 -12.87 -14.54
CA PRO A 74 -1.99 -12.48 -15.75
C PRO A 74 -2.92 -11.97 -16.86
N THR A 75 -4.20 -12.38 -16.84
CA THR A 75 -5.24 -11.99 -17.80
C THR A 75 -6.52 -11.64 -17.08
N ALA A 76 -7.34 -10.78 -17.68
CA ALA A 76 -8.66 -10.50 -17.15
C ALA A 76 -9.50 -11.80 -17.09
N PRO A 77 -10.12 -12.11 -15.95
CA PRO A 77 -11.07 -13.22 -15.91
C PRO A 77 -12.27 -12.91 -16.83
N PRO A 78 -12.93 -13.94 -17.38
CA PRO A 78 -14.14 -13.72 -18.16
C PRO A 78 -15.20 -13.00 -17.29
N PRO A 79 -16.05 -12.17 -17.90
CA PRO A 79 -17.12 -11.50 -17.18
C PRO A 79 -17.93 -12.52 -16.39
N ALA A 80 -18.30 -12.20 -15.17
CA ALA A 80 -19.09 -13.08 -14.30
C ALA A 80 -20.48 -13.28 -14.91
N THR A 81 -20.60 -14.26 -15.76
CA THR A 81 -21.88 -14.90 -16.05
C THR A 81 -22.18 -15.80 -14.86
N ALA A 82 -23.38 -15.80 -14.35
CA ALA A 82 -24.00 -16.45 -13.18
C ALA A 82 -23.31 -17.66 -12.46
N ALA A 83 -22.26 -18.24 -13.01
CA ALA A 83 -21.34 -19.16 -12.37
C ALA A 83 -20.13 -18.35 -11.90
N ALA A 84 -19.90 -18.33 -10.60
CA ALA A 84 -18.86 -17.58 -9.90
C ALA A 84 -17.58 -17.40 -10.73
N SER A 85 -17.10 -16.14 -10.87
CA SER A 85 -15.80 -15.86 -11.46
C SER A 85 -14.74 -16.61 -10.65
N VAL A 86 -14.22 -17.69 -11.21
CA VAL A 86 -13.32 -18.59 -10.49
C VAL A 86 -11.92 -18.02 -10.57
N VAL A 87 -11.42 -17.54 -9.44
CA VAL A 87 -10.00 -17.24 -9.31
C VAL A 87 -9.23 -18.56 -9.52
N PRO A 88 -8.27 -18.62 -10.45
CA PRO A 88 -7.50 -19.85 -10.69
C PRO A 88 -6.86 -20.36 -9.40
N ALA A 89 -6.89 -21.67 -9.19
CA ALA A 89 -6.22 -22.29 -8.06
C ALA A 89 -4.72 -21.90 -8.06
N GLY A 90 -4.21 -21.47 -6.92
CA GLY A 90 -2.82 -21.01 -6.79
C GLY A 90 -2.56 -19.55 -7.23
N ALA A 91 -3.57 -18.81 -7.68
CA ALA A 91 -3.37 -17.38 -7.93
C ALA A 91 -2.95 -16.64 -6.65
N PRO A 92 -2.03 -15.66 -6.75
CA PRO A 92 -1.68 -14.84 -5.61
C PRO A 92 -2.92 -14.13 -5.08
N THR A 93 -3.23 -14.34 -3.80
CA THR A 93 -4.37 -13.71 -3.14
C THR A 93 -3.98 -13.09 -1.82
N VAL A 94 -4.70 -12.04 -1.41
CA VAL A 94 -4.53 -11.40 -0.11
C VAL A 94 -5.86 -10.92 0.44
N GLY A 95 -6.11 -11.16 1.74
CA GLY A 95 -7.32 -10.68 2.42
C GLY A 95 -7.26 -9.20 2.73
N ILE A 96 -8.43 -8.55 2.77
CA ILE A 96 -8.59 -7.15 3.20
C ILE A 96 -9.56 -7.10 4.37
N ALA A 97 -9.11 -6.55 5.50
CA ALA A 97 -9.99 -6.31 6.63
C ALA A 97 -11.09 -5.27 6.29
N SER A 98 -12.27 -5.47 6.81
CA SER A 98 -13.44 -4.61 6.53
C SER A 98 -13.24 -3.15 6.96
N SER A 99 -12.40 -2.90 7.97
CA SER A 99 -12.06 -1.56 8.47
C SER A 99 -11.14 -0.75 7.55
N ILE A 100 -10.43 -1.41 6.63
CA ILE A 100 -9.46 -0.75 5.74
C ILE A 100 -10.21 -0.09 4.59
N ARG A 101 -10.07 1.22 4.46
CA ARG A 101 -10.66 2.04 3.38
C ARG A 101 -9.63 2.51 2.36
N ASP A 102 -8.41 2.71 2.82
CA ASP A 102 -7.27 3.14 2.04
C ASP A 102 -6.07 2.26 2.38
N PHE A 103 -5.37 1.73 1.36
CA PHE A 103 -4.27 0.80 1.59
C PHE A 103 -3.21 0.84 0.50
N TYR A 104 -2.02 0.41 0.89
CA TYR A 104 -0.99 0.04 -0.06
C TYR A 104 -1.06 -1.47 -0.31
N LEU A 105 -0.94 -1.85 -1.57
CA LEU A 105 -0.71 -3.23 -1.98
C LEU A 105 0.78 -3.37 -2.32
N ILE A 106 1.52 -3.89 -1.36
CA ILE A 106 2.94 -4.15 -1.55
C ILE A 106 3.09 -5.49 -2.27
N VAL A 107 3.75 -5.44 -3.40
CA VAL A 107 4.02 -6.60 -4.26
C VAL A 107 5.49 -6.95 -4.16
N THR A 108 5.80 -8.22 -4.05
CA THR A 108 7.15 -8.78 -4.11
C THR A 108 7.19 -9.93 -5.10
N SER A 109 8.37 -10.28 -5.60
CA SER A 109 8.52 -11.43 -6.49
C SER A 109 8.30 -12.75 -5.75
N ASP A 110 7.61 -13.67 -6.40
CA ASP A 110 7.44 -15.06 -5.97
C ASP A 110 7.58 -15.98 -7.18
N ALA A 111 8.80 -16.38 -7.50
CA ALA A 111 9.09 -17.23 -8.65
C ALA A 111 8.47 -18.63 -8.56
N ALA A 112 8.04 -19.06 -7.36
CA ALA A 112 7.36 -20.33 -7.17
C ALA A 112 5.88 -20.28 -7.54
N ASN A 113 5.29 -19.10 -7.66
CA ASN A 113 3.90 -18.94 -8.05
C ASN A 113 3.77 -19.08 -9.58
N LEU A 114 3.09 -20.14 -10.02
CA LEU A 114 2.94 -20.50 -11.43
C LEU A 114 1.83 -19.72 -12.15
N VAL A 115 0.91 -19.09 -11.43
CA VAL A 115 -0.20 -18.30 -12.01
C VAL A 115 0.26 -16.89 -12.31
N ALA A 116 0.83 -16.21 -11.31
CA ALA A 116 1.48 -14.92 -11.48
C ALA A 116 2.66 -14.86 -10.50
N PRO A 117 3.90 -14.57 -10.95
CA PRO A 117 5.12 -14.72 -10.12
C PRO A 117 5.28 -13.60 -9.09
N VAL A 118 4.22 -13.34 -8.34
CA VAL A 118 4.15 -12.27 -7.33
C VAL A 118 3.48 -12.76 -6.03
N LYS A 119 3.85 -12.11 -4.94
CA LYS A 119 3.20 -12.20 -3.64
C LYS A 119 2.71 -10.82 -3.24
N MET A 120 1.59 -10.75 -2.54
CA MET A 120 0.96 -9.51 -2.15
C MET A 120 0.83 -9.39 -0.64
N GLN A 121 0.92 -8.13 -0.15
CA GLN A 121 0.62 -7.76 1.23
C GLN A 121 -0.21 -6.48 1.24
N VAL A 122 -1.32 -6.49 1.98
CA VAL A 122 -2.12 -5.29 2.27
C VAL A 122 -1.52 -4.57 3.47
N VAL A 123 -1.34 -3.26 3.32
CA VAL A 123 -0.86 -2.38 4.38
C VAL A 123 -1.88 -1.26 4.56
N ASP A 124 -2.46 -1.18 5.75
CA ASP A 124 -3.41 -0.12 6.10
C ASP A 124 -2.75 1.25 5.93
N ALA A 125 -3.36 2.09 5.12
CA ALA A 125 -2.96 3.46 4.85
C ALA A 125 -4.03 4.48 5.23
N ASN A 126 -5.05 4.05 6.01
CA ASN A 126 -6.05 4.97 6.55
C ASN A 126 -5.37 6.16 7.24
N ALA A 127 -5.82 7.37 6.94
CA ALA A 127 -5.24 8.59 7.51
C ALA A 127 -5.32 8.65 9.05
N ALA A 128 -6.25 7.93 9.66
CA ALA A 128 -6.33 7.80 11.12
C ALA A 128 -5.15 7.03 11.72
N ASN A 129 -4.58 6.07 10.97
CA ASN A 129 -3.53 5.18 11.43
C ASN A 129 -2.14 5.55 10.91
N PHE A 130 -2.08 6.27 9.77
CA PHE A 130 -0.84 6.72 9.15
C PHE A 130 -1.04 8.13 8.60
N LYS A 131 -0.54 9.13 9.32
CA LYS A 131 -0.77 10.56 9.07
C LYS A 131 0.27 11.16 8.13
N PRO A 132 -0.03 12.30 7.46
CA PRO A 132 0.99 13.10 6.81
C PRO A 132 2.14 13.43 7.78
N GLY A 133 3.36 13.51 7.26
CA GLY A 133 4.58 13.72 8.02
C GLY A 133 5.18 12.43 8.63
N GLN A 134 4.38 11.42 8.90
CA GLN A 134 4.86 10.17 9.47
C GLN A 134 5.60 9.30 8.44
N MET A 135 6.41 8.38 8.97
CA MET A 135 7.22 7.43 8.19
C MET A 135 6.85 6.00 8.60
N LEU A 136 6.41 5.20 7.63
CA LEU A 136 6.15 3.76 7.83
C LEU A 136 7.37 2.97 7.35
N TRP A 137 8.03 2.32 8.28
CA TRP A 137 9.22 1.53 8.02
C TRP A 137 8.91 0.04 7.99
N PHE A 138 9.42 -0.66 6.99
CA PHE A 138 9.42 -2.11 6.88
C PHE A 138 10.83 -2.63 6.93
N ASN A 139 11.11 -3.55 7.83
CA ASN A 139 12.33 -4.33 7.81
C ASN A 139 12.02 -5.72 7.25
N LEU A 140 12.42 -5.96 6.01
CA LEU A 140 12.23 -7.24 5.31
C LEU A 140 13.45 -8.16 5.45
N THR A 141 14.36 -7.84 6.38
CA THR A 141 15.59 -8.60 6.61
C THR A 141 15.54 -9.37 7.93
N GLN A 142 16.52 -10.23 8.14
CA GLN A 142 16.76 -10.90 9.42
C GLN A 142 17.58 -10.06 10.41
N ASN A 143 18.02 -8.87 10.01
CA ASN A 143 18.82 -7.98 10.85
C ASN A 143 17.90 -7.16 11.78
N LYS A 144 18.38 -6.77 12.95
CA LYS A 144 17.80 -5.64 13.68
C LYS A 144 18.28 -4.35 13.03
N VAL A 145 17.38 -3.39 12.86
CA VAL A 145 17.69 -2.08 12.30
C VAL A 145 17.36 -1.01 13.33
N GLY A 146 18.28 -0.08 13.54
CA GLY A 146 18.08 0.99 14.51
C GLY A 146 18.92 2.21 14.22
N GLY A 147 18.71 3.27 15.00
CA GLY A 147 19.45 4.52 14.86
C GLY A 147 18.63 5.74 15.18
N THR A 148 18.93 6.85 14.48
CA THR A 148 18.21 8.13 14.61
C THR A 148 17.76 8.63 13.26
N VAL A 149 16.55 9.20 13.22
CA VAL A 149 15.93 9.81 12.06
C VAL A 149 15.42 11.19 12.52
N GLY A 150 16.19 12.23 12.24
CA GLY A 150 15.98 13.54 12.86
C GLY A 150 16.05 13.45 14.39
N THR A 151 14.98 13.88 15.04
CA THR A 151 14.88 13.85 16.51
C THR A 151 14.36 12.50 17.05
N ARG A 152 13.99 11.56 16.18
CA ARG A 152 13.34 10.32 16.55
C ARG A 152 14.32 9.15 16.62
N LYS A 153 14.11 8.26 17.59
CA LYS A 153 14.82 6.98 17.65
C LYS A 153 14.08 5.94 16.80
N LEU A 154 14.81 5.25 15.94
CA LEU A 154 14.32 4.14 15.14
C LEU A 154 14.79 2.82 15.74
N LEU A 155 13.90 1.85 15.90
CA LEU A 155 14.21 0.48 16.22
C LEU A 155 13.19 -0.45 15.54
N ILE A 156 13.68 -1.33 14.67
CA ILE A 156 12.84 -2.25 13.90
C ILE A 156 13.41 -3.66 14.03
N ASN A 157 12.61 -4.56 14.57
CA ASN A 157 12.98 -5.97 14.64
C ASN A 157 13.00 -6.64 13.25
N PRO A 158 13.62 -7.81 13.10
CA PRO A 158 13.55 -8.60 11.87
C PRO A 158 12.10 -8.85 11.43
N ASN A 159 11.85 -8.77 10.13
CA ASN A 159 10.54 -9.04 9.50
C ASN A 159 9.37 -8.29 10.16
N SER A 160 9.62 -7.06 10.61
CA SER A 160 8.61 -6.26 11.29
C SER A 160 8.46 -4.86 10.67
N ARG A 161 7.49 -4.11 11.16
CA ARG A 161 7.24 -2.74 10.74
C ARG A 161 7.01 -1.82 11.94
N VAL A 162 7.28 -0.53 11.74
CA VAL A 162 7.02 0.51 12.73
C VAL A 162 6.59 1.79 12.03
N ILE A 163 5.69 2.54 12.64
CA ILE A 163 5.41 3.92 12.27
C ILE A 163 6.28 4.81 13.16
N LEU A 164 7.05 5.67 12.52
CA LEU A 164 7.84 6.69 13.16
C LEU A 164 7.12 8.03 13.00
N GLU A 165 7.00 8.77 14.08
CA GLU A 165 6.46 10.13 14.04
C GLU A 165 7.36 11.03 13.21
N GLU A 166 6.81 12.14 12.75
CA GLU A 166 7.51 13.13 11.93
C GLU A 166 8.93 13.43 12.46
N PRO A 167 9.96 13.30 11.63
CA PRO A 167 11.34 13.50 12.04
C PRO A 167 11.69 14.99 12.27
N ALA A 168 10.87 15.89 11.72
CA ALA A 168 11.01 17.34 11.79
C ALA A 168 9.61 17.98 11.78
N ASN A 169 9.48 19.21 12.28
CA ASN A 169 8.17 19.87 12.45
C ASN A 169 7.73 20.67 11.21
N ARG A 170 8.60 20.83 10.21
CA ARG A 170 8.37 21.65 9.02
C ARG A 170 9.13 21.09 7.83
N LEU A 171 8.97 21.72 6.67
CA LEU A 171 9.79 21.44 5.49
C LEU A 171 11.24 21.84 5.78
N GLU A 172 12.09 20.86 6.10
CA GLU A 172 13.49 21.07 6.41
C GLU A 172 14.31 19.79 6.22
N GLU A 173 15.62 19.92 6.14
CA GLU A 173 16.52 18.78 6.18
C GLU A 173 16.73 18.31 7.62
N TYR A 174 16.91 17.00 7.77
CA TYR A 174 17.21 16.37 9.05
C TYR A 174 18.27 15.29 8.89
N HIS A 175 19.08 15.13 9.91
CA HIS A 175 20.14 14.11 9.93
C HIS A 175 19.57 12.71 10.16
N VAL A 176 20.11 11.72 9.43
CA VAL A 176 19.77 10.31 9.54
C VAL A 176 21.05 9.52 9.81
N ASN A 177 21.04 8.71 10.86
CA ASN A 177 22.09 7.74 11.15
C ASN A 177 21.44 6.41 11.50
N ILE A 178 21.53 5.45 10.58
CA ILE A 178 20.90 4.13 10.68
C ILE A 178 21.98 3.07 10.63
N GLN A 179 21.84 2.08 11.50
CA GLN A 179 22.73 0.95 11.64
C GLN A 179 21.91 -0.34 11.59
N PHE A 180 22.58 -1.46 11.32
CA PHE A 180 21.98 -2.78 11.43
C PHE A 180 22.86 -3.71 12.27
N VAL A 181 22.24 -4.71 12.87
CA VAL A 181 22.90 -5.78 13.61
C VAL A 181 22.53 -7.09 12.96
N ALA A 182 23.52 -7.79 12.43
CA ALA A 182 23.32 -9.07 11.76
C ALA A 182 22.95 -10.19 12.77
N PRO A 183 22.20 -11.22 12.35
CA PRO A 183 21.88 -12.36 13.20
C PRO A 183 23.16 -13.01 13.78
N GLY A 184 23.13 -13.32 15.08
CA GLY A 184 24.26 -13.94 15.78
C GLY A 184 25.42 -13.00 16.12
N THR A 185 25.28 -11.69 15.85
CA THR A 185 26.22 -10.65 16.26
C THR A 185 25.57 -9.67 17.22
N GLU A 186 26.38 -8.93 17.98
CA GLU A 186 25.93 -7.80 18.80
C GLU A 186 26.49 -6.47 18.28
N ARG A 187 27.34 -6.52 17.27
CA ARG A 187 28.05 -5.34 16.74
C ARG A 187 27.16 -4.62 15.73
N PRO A 188 26.82 -3.34 15.98
CA PRO A 188 26.17 -2.51 14.98
C PRO A 188 27.11 -2.19 13.82
N GLU A 189 26.60 -2.28 12.61
CA GLU A 189 27.29 -1.87 11.39
C GLU A 189 26.53 -0.70 10.75
N PRO A 190 27.24 0.29 10.18
CA PRO A 190 26.60 1.44 9.56
C PRO A 190 25.80 1.00 8.32
N LEU A 191 24.59 1.53 8.17
CA LEU A 191 23.73 1.29 7.02
C LEU A 191 23.54 2.57 6.20
N CYS A 192 23.25 3.69 6.87
CA CYS A 192 23.00 4.96 6.22
C CYS A 192 23.35 6.11 7.17
N GLU A 193 24.19 7.04 6.69
CA GLU A 193 24.45 8.30 7.39
C GLU A 193 24.41 9.43 6.36
N THR A 194 23.40 10.30 6.47
CA THR A 194 23.13 11.36 5.50
C THR A 194 22.08 12.34 6.01
N ASN A 195 21.77 13.36 5.22
CA ASN A 195 20.61 14.22 5.45
C ASN A 195 19.50 13.88 4.48
N TRP A 196 18.27 13.85 5.00
CA TRP A 196 17.04 13.70 4.22
C TRP A 196 16.19 14.95 4.37
N SER A 197 15.33 15.19 3.37
CA SER A 197 14.34 16.27 3.43
C SER A 197 13.01 15.74 3.99
N HIS A 198 12.41 16.50 4.90
CA HIS A 198 11.07 16.26 5.39
C HIS A 198 10.06 17.17 4.69
N ASP A 199 8.97 16.59 4.20
CA ASP A 199 7.78 17.34 3.77
C ASP A 199 6.59 16.90 4.64
N PRO A 200 6.06 17.77 5.52
CA PRO A 200 4.96 17.41 6.42
C PRO A 200 3.65 17.10 5.71
N ARG A 201 3.54 17.40 4.40
CA ARG A 201 2.35 17.06 3.59
C ARG A 201 2.38 15.65 3.03
N SER A 202 3.56 15.03 2.98
CA SER A 202 3.72 13.67 2.47
C SER A 202 3.82 12.67 3.60
N ARG A 203 3.47 11.41 3.31
CA ARG A 203 3.83 10.25 4.11
C ARG A 203 5.00 9.56 3.43
N SER A 204 5.87 8.93 4.19
CA SER A 204 7.00 8.18 3.62
C SER A 204 6.89 6.72 3.99
N VAL A 205 6.96 5.84 3.00
CA VAL A 205 7.03 4.39 3.22
C VAL A 205 8.42 3.92 2.86
N LEU A 206 9.11 3.32 3.83
CA LEU A 206 10.51 2.92 3.70
C LEU A 206 10.66 1.42 3.89
N PHE A 207 11.51 0.84 3.08
CA PHE A 207 11.83 -0.58 3.13
C PHE A 207 13.33 -0.77 3.36
N VAL A 208 13.64 -1.60 4.36
CA VAL A 208 14.96 -2.16 4.52
C VAL A 208 14.93 -3.58 3.98
N PHE A 209 15.70 -3.86 2.95
CA PHE A 209 15.72 -5.16 2.28
C PHE A 209 17.13 -5.54 1.86
N GLN A 210 17.33 -6.80 1.57
CA GLN A 210 18.63 -7.34 1.15
C GLN A 210 18.59 -7.64 -0.34
N SER A 211 19.53 -7.08 -1.10
CA SER A 211 19.68 -7.42 -2.51
C SER A 211 20.33 -8.80 -2.64
N PRO A 212 20.01 -9.59 -3.66
CA PRO A 212 20.67 -10.86 -3.91
C PRO A 212 22.20 -10.71 -3.96
N GLY A 213 22.92 -11.55 -3.21
CA GLY A 213 24.37 -11.53 -3.13
C GLY A 213 24.99 -10.44 -2.25
N SER A 214 24.20 -9.55 -1.64
CA SER A 214 24.69 -8.54 -0.70
C SER A 214 24.45 -8.97 0.74
N VAL A 215 25.46 -8.81 1.60
CA VAL A 215 25.30 -8.97 3.06
C VAL A 215 24.80 -7.70 3.74
N VAL A 216 25.06 -6.53 3.13
CA VAL A 216 24.61 -5.24 3.65
C VAL A 216 23.19 -4.94 3.11
N PRO A 217 22.24 -4.63 4.00
CA PRO A 217 20.90 -4.21 3.57
C PRO A 217 20.92 -2.91 2.79
N ARG A 218 19.79 -2.60 2.14
CA ARG A 218 19.52 -1.31 1.49
C ARG A 218 18.29 -0.68 2.07
N ILE A 219 18.24 0.65 2.04
CA ILE A 219 17.05 1.42 2.37
C ILE A 219 16.52 2.02 1.08
N GLN A 220 15.21 1.86 0.85
CA GLN A 220 14.50 2.53 -0.23
C GLN A 220 13.24 3.19 0.32
N GLY A 221 13.10 4.49 0.08
CA GLY A 221 11.97 5.30 0.54
C GLY A 221 11.10 5.73 -0.63
N PHE A 222 9.79 5.76 -0.38
CA PHE A 222 8.77 6.17 -1.33
C PHE A 222 7.88 7.22 -0.69
N PRO A 223 7.91 8.48 -1.17
CA PRO A 223 6.97 9.49 -0.71
C PRO A 223 5.57 9.19 -1.25
N ASP A 224 4.56 9.39 -0.41
CA ASP A 224 3.16 9.31 -0.78
C ASP A 224 2.50 10.66 -0.53
N TYR A 225 2.39 11.45 -1.58
CA TYR A 225 1.62 12.68 -1.58
C TYR A 225 0.16 12.32 -1.82
N ARG A 226 -0.67 12.56 -0.80
CA ARG A 226 -2.12 12.49 -0.94
C ARG A 226 -2.60 13.91 -1.16
N ASP A 227 -3.18 14.17 -2.32
CA ASP A 227 -3.95 15.39 -2.49
C ASP A 227 -4.99 15.44 -1.37
N ALA A 228 -5.04 16.57 -0.67
CA ALA A 228 -6.10 16.78 0.31
C ALA A 228 -7.42 16.50 -0.42
N ASP A 229 -8.25 15.65 0.16
CA ASP A 229 -9.55 15.28 -0.39
C ASP A 229 -10.25 16.56 -0.88
N PRO A 230 -10.63 16.65 -2.16
CA PRO A 230 -11.30 17.85 -2.69
C PRO A 230 -12.57 18.22 -1.91
N ALA A 231 -13.13 17.29 -1.11
CA ALA A 231 -14.24 17.54 -0.20
C ALA A 231 -13.89 18.42 1.02
N THR A 232 -12.61 18.67 1.32
CA THR A 232 -12.17 19.52 2.44
C THR A 232 -11.86 20.97 2.03
N LYS A 233 -12.08 21.34 0.77
CA LYS A 233 -12.00 22.74 0.30
C LYS A 233 -13.40 23.35 0.33
N ASN A 234 -13.87 23.72 1.51
CA ASN A 234 -14.97 24.66 1.73
C ASN A 234 -14.52 25.74 2.70
#